data_cb3f1d39c59c15cae7f8ffaa0b9d4e31
#
_entry.id   cb3f1d39c59c15cae7f8ffaa0b9d4e31
#
_cell.length_a   1.000
_cell.length_b   1.000
_cell.length_c   1.000
_cell.angle_alpha   90.00
_cell.angle_beta   90.00
_cell.angle_gamma   90.00
#
_symmetry.space_group_name_H-M   'P 1'
#
loop_
_entity.id
_entity.type
_entity.pdbx_description
1 polymer ?
#
loop_
_entity_poly.entity_id
_entity_poly.type
_entity_poly.pdbx_seq_one_letter_code
_entity_poly.pdbx_strand_id
1 'polypeptide(L)'
;MAWLDATLKNAHEDWVVVLGHHPIYAYTTKKESERIDMQRRLLPVLHKYNNVAVYACGHIHNFQHIQKKGDPIDYVVNSSSSLARPVKPTDGTVFCSPAEGFTVITADKKLLRLSMIDKEGNIIHTVTKNK
;
A
#
# COMPACT_ATOMS: atom_id res chain seq x y z
N MET A 1 8.49 12.09 11.30
CA MET A 1 7.00 12.23 11.29
C MET A 1 6.52 13.66 11.17
N ALA A 2 7.18 14.65 11.76
CA ALA A 2 6.78 16.05 11.64
C ALA A 2 6.67 16.57 10.19
N TRP A 3 7.62 16.19 9.33
CA TRP A 3 7.56 16.53 7.91
C TRP A 3 6.33 15.93 7.22
N LEU A 4 6.04 14.65 7.45
CA LEU A 4 4.89 13.97 6.84
C LEU A 4 3.58 14.62 7.31
N ASP A 5 3.44 14.87 8.60
CA ASP A 5 2.26 15.52 9.17
C ASP A 5 2.04 16.92 8.57
N ALA A 6 3.09 17.73 8.46
CA ALA A 6 3.02 19.07 7.85
C ALA A 6 2.68 18.99 6.35
N THR A 7 3.25 18.01 5.62
CA THR A 7 2.97 17.82 4.20
C THR A 7 1.52 17.42 3.98
N LEU A 8 1.01 16.44 4.73
CA LEU A 8 -0.38 16.00 4.63
C LEU A 8 -1.38 17.10 5.03
N LYS A 9 -1.03 17.90 6.06
CA LYS A 9 -1.86 19.04 6.48
C LYS A 9 -2.07 20.04 5.36
N ASN A 10 -1.08 20.23 4.50
CA ASN A 10 -1.10 21.20 3.40
C ASN A 10 -1.51 20.57 2.05
N ALA A 11 -1.76 19.28 2.01
CA ALA A 11 -2.20 18.57 0.80
C ALA A 11 -3.72 18.77 0.61
N HIS A 12 -4.10 19.35 -0.52
CA HIS A 12 -5.50 19.63 -0.87
C HIS A 12 -5.95 18.81 -2.09
N GLU A 13 -5.13 17.88 -2.55
CA GLU A 13 -5.41 16.99 -3.67
C GLU A 13 -6.57 16.04 -3.34
N ASP A 14 -7.31 15.64 -4.37
CA ASP A 14 -8.42 14.67 -4.23
C ASP A 14 -7.95 13.32 -3.69
N TRP A 15 -6.73 12.94 -4.05
CA TRP A 15 -6.10 11.69 -3.66
C TRP A 15 -4.67 11.92 -3.19
N VAL A 16 -4.34 11.36 -2.06
CA VAL A 16 -2.94 11.31 -1.58
C VAL A 16 -2.53 9.85 -1.47
N VAL A 17 -1.43 9.51 -2.14
CA VAL A 17 -0.76 8.21 -2.02
C VAL A 17 0.54 8.43 -1.26
N VAL A 18 0.67 7.78 -0.12
CA VAL A 18 1.89 7.85 0.68
C VAL A 18 2.77 6.65 0.34
N LEU A 19 4.02 6.93 -0.01
CA LEU A 19 5.00 5.90 -0.36
C LEU A 19 6.02 5.72 0.76
N GLY A 20 6.28 4.49 1.11
CA GLY A 20 7.32 4.12 2.06
C GLY A 20 8.06 2.87 1.61
N HIS A 21 9.17 2.53 2.28
CA HIS A 21 9.88 1.28 1.97
C HIS A 21 9.29 0.10 2.74
N HIS A 22 9.08 0.25 4.05
CA HIS A 22 8.60 -0.81 4.93
C HIS A 22 7.07 -0.88 4.97
N PRO A 23 6.48 -2.09 5.07
CA PRO A 23 5.04 -2.23 5.20
C PRO A 23 4.54 -1.82 6.58
N ILE A 24 3.31 -1.28 6.60
CA ILE A 24 2.53 -1.09 7.83
C ILE A 24 1.79 -2.39 8.17
N TYR A 25 1.11 -2.96 7.19
CA TYR A 25 0.44 -4.26 7.26
C TYR A 25 0.90 -5.13 6.09
N ALA A 26 1.30 -6.34 6.38
CA ALA A 26 1.66 -7.33 5.36
C ALA A 26 1.84 -8.71 5.98
N TYR A 27 1.68 -9.75 5.16
CA TYR A 27 2.29 -11.04 5.46
C TYR A 27 3.79 -10.97 5.13
N THR A 28 4.62 -11.38 6.06
CA THR A 28 6.06 -11.52 5.83
C THR A 28 6.69 -12.40 6.92
N THR A 29 7.80 -13.04 6.59
CA THR A 29 8.63 -13.77 7.55
C THR A 29 9.63 -12.89 8.29
N LYS A 30 9.70 -11.58 7.94
CA LYS A 30 10.53 -10.60 8.63
C LYS A 30 9.98 -10.30 10.02
N LYS A 31 10.80 -9.69 10.87
CA LYS A 31 10.45 -9.41 12.27
C LYS A 31 9.16 -8.61 12.37
N GLU A 32 8.23 -9.07 13.19
CA GLU A 32 6.96 -8.38 13.44
C GLU A 32 7.15 -7.00 14.06
N SER A 33 8.23 -6.82 14.83
CA SER A 33 8.56 -5.52 15.43
C SER A 33 8.70 -4.38 14.41
N GLU A 34 9.11 -4.68 13.18
CA GLU A 34 9.19 -3.68 12.11
C GLU A 34 7.78 -3.12 11.78
N ARG A 35 6.79 -3.99 11.64
CA ARG A 35 5.40 -3.60 11.33
C ARG A 35 4.75 -2.88 12.51
N ILE A 36 4.98 -3.36 13.73
CA ILE A 36 4.47 -2.72 14.94
C ILE A 36 5.02 -1.29 15.07
N ASP A 37 6.31 -1.10 14.81
CA ASP A 37 6.93 0.23 14.83
C ASP A 37 6.34 1.15 13.75
N MET A 38 6.14 0.64 12.53
CA MET A 38 5.51 1.38 11.45
C MET A 38 4.07 1.77 11.78
N GLN A 39 3.28 0.85 12.33
CA GLN A 39 1.91 1.12 12.78
C GLN A 39 1.88 2.22 13.83
N ARG A 40 2.72 2.11 14.84
CA ARG A 40 2.78 3.07 15.95
C ARG A 40 3.15 4.49 15.48
N ARG A 41 4.06 4.60 14.51
CA ARG A 41 4.55 5.89 14.01
C ARG A 41 3.65 6.50 12.95
N LEU A 42 3.17 5.71 12.01
CA LEU A 42 2.52 6.21 10.80
C LEU A 42 1.00 6.32 10.92
N LEU A 43 0.32 5.32 11.50
CA LEU A 43 -1.13 5.32 11.52
C LEU A 43 -1.73 6.56 12.19
N PRO A 44 -1.21 7.05 13.34
CA PRO A 44 -1.75 8.26 13.93
C PRO A 44 -1.67 9.49 13.03
N VAL A 45 -0.65 9.55 12.17
CA VAL A 45 -0.47 10.66 11.23
C VAL A 45 -1.37 10.49 10.01
N LEU A 46 -1.38 9.30 9.41
CA LEU A 46 -2.16 9.03 8.20
C LEU A 46 -3.66 9.18 8.43
N HIS A 47 -4.16 8.74 9.58
CA HIS A 47 -5.58 8.80 9.91
C HIS A 47 -6.10 10.19 10.25
N LYS A 48 -5.24 11.19 10.39
CA LYS A 48 -5.68 12.59 10.57
C LYS A 48 -6.31 13.18 9.31
N TYR A 49 -5.98 12.65 8.13
CA TYR A 49 -6.25 13.31 6.85
C TYR A 49 -7.13 12.44 5.95
N ASN A 50 -8.31 12.97 5.59
CA ASN A 50 -9.33 12.22 4.87
C ASN A 50 -8.97 11.89 3.41
N ASN A 51 -8.00 12.59 2.84
CA ASN A 51 -7.59 12.40 1.45
C ASN A 51 -6.43 11.40 1.28
N VAL A 52 -5.91 10.84 2.37
CA VAL A 52 -4.96 9.74 2.29
C VAL A 52 -5.70 8.48 1.85
N ALA A 53 -5.49 8.09 0.61
CA ALA A 53 -6.21 6.99 -0.01
C ALA A 53 -5.47 5.66 0.08
N VAL A 54 -4.14 5.69 -0.05
CA VAL A 54 -3.30 4.49 -0.15
C VAL A 54 -1.97 4.73 0.55
N TYR A 55 -1.51 3.72 1.27
CA TYR A 55 -0.10 3.57 1.64
C TYR A 55 0.51 2.46 0.81
N ALA A 56 1.51 2.76 0.00
CA ALA A 56 2.19 1.79 -0.84
C ALA A 56 3.66 1.64 -0.44
N CYS A 57 4.14 0.41 -0.44
CA CYS A 57 5.50 0.07 0.00
C CYS A 57 6.10 -1.07 -0.82
N GLY A 58 7.34 -1.44 -0.52
CA GLY A 58 8.05 -2.57 -1.11
C GLY A 58 8.62 -3.49 -0.03
N HIS A 59 9.93 -3.70 -0.05
CA HIS A 59 10.71 -4.41 0.97
C HIS A 59 10.56 -5.94 0.97
N ILE A 60 9.36 -6.49 0.83
CA ILE A 60 9.09 -7.92 1.04
C ILE A 60 8.91 -8.74 -0.24
N HIS A 61 9.07 -8.12 -1.40
CA HIS A 61 9.21 -8.77 -2.71
C HIS A 61 8.04 -9.68 -3.11
N ASN A 62 6.82 -9.23 -2.88
CA ASN A 62 5.59 -9.86 -3.38
C ASN A 62 4.49 -8.82 -3.49
N PHE A 63 3.42 -9.17 -4.19
CA PHE A 63 2.24 -8.31 -4.23
C PHE A 63 1.31 -8.62 -3.08
N GLN A 64 0.84 -7.57 -2.40
CA GLN A 64 -0.24 -7.68 -1.41
C GLN A 64 -1.15 -6.45 -1.47
N HIS A 65 -2.43 -6.68 -1.29
CA HIS A 65 -3.43 -5.64 -1.05
C HIS A 65 -4.18 -5.99 0.23
N ILE A 66 -4.12 -5.11 1.19
CA ILE A 66 -4.71 -5.31 2.52
C ILE A 66 -5.67 -4.17 2.83
N GLN A 67 -6.86 -4.53 3.31
CA GLN A 67 -7.84 -3.61 3.86
C GLN A 67 -8.12 -4.00 5.31
N LYS A 68 -8.08 -3.03 6.21
CA LYS A 68 -8.41 -3.25 7.61
C LYS A 68 -9.84 -2.75 7.87
N LYS A 69 -10.59 -3.51 8.65
CA LYS A 69 -11.98 -3.15 8.98
C LYS A 69 -12.06 -1.76 9.60
N GLY A 70 -12.90 -0.90 9.01
CA GLY A 70 -13.10 0.47 9.49
C GLY A 70 -12.01 1.46 9.11
N ASP A 71 -10.99 1.02 8.35
CA ASP A 71 -9.91 1.87 7.87
C ASP A 71 -10.14 2.22 6.38
N PRO A 72 -10.22 3.51 6.02
CA PRO A 72 -10.43 3.91 4.64
C PRO A 72 -9.18 3.79 3.77
N ILE A 73 -8.00 3.56 4.36
CA ILE A 73 -6.74 3.48 3.63
C ILE A 73 -6.54 2.05 3.10
N ASP A 74 -6.18 1.94 1.82
CA ASP A 74 -5.71 0.69 1.25
C ASP A 74 -4.20 0.57 1.42
N TYR A 75 -3.75 -0.59 1.91
CA TYR A 75 -2.34 -0.89 2.12
C TYR A 75 -1.86 -1.81 1.02
N VAL A 76 -0.88 -1.36 0.25
CA VAL A 76 -0.40 -2.06 -0.95
C VAL A 76 1.09 -2.33 -0.82
N VAL A 77 1.47 -3.57 -1.03
CA VAL A 77 2.87 -3.96 -1.21
C VAL A 77 3.11 -4.21 -2.70
N ASN A 78 4.07 -3.48 -3.26
CA ASN A 78 4.53 -3.69 -4.61
C ASN A 78 5.61 -4.77 -4.65
N SER A 79 5.55 -5.62 -5.67
CA SER A 79 6.52 -6.69 -5.84
C SER A 79 7.87 -6.17 -6.37
N SER A 80 8.81 -7.07 -6.47
CA SER A 80 10.13 -6.83 -7.04
C SER A 80 10.17 -7.21 -8.52
N SER A 81 11.05 -6.58 -9.27
CA SER A 81 11.38 -7.00 -10.63
C SER A 81 12.28 -8.25 -10.68
N SER A 82 12.75 -8.68 -9.52
CA SER A 82 13.58 -9.89 -9.35
C SER A 82 13.34 -10.45 -7.94
N LEU A 83 13.80 -11.64 -7.63
CA LEU A 83 13.76 -12.23 -6.29
C LEU A 83 12.38 -12.16 -5.61
N ALA A 84 11.33 -12.59 -6.30
CA ALA A 84 10.00 -12.71 -5.71
C ALA A 84 10.02 -13.70 -4.53
N ARG A 85 9.27 -13.38 -3.48
CA ARG A 85 9.19 -14.20 -2.26
C ARG A 85 7.78 -14.78 -2.08
N PRO A 86 7.67 -15.97 -1.48
CA PRO A 86 6.38 -16.56 -1.16
C PRO A 86 5.53 -15.64 -0.29
N VAL A 87 4.21 -15.74 -0.47
CA VAL A 87 3.23 -14.98 0.29
C VAL A 87 2.01 -15.84 0.52
N LYS A 88 1.32 -15.59 1.63
CA LYS A 88 0.01 -16.17 1.93
C LYS A 88 -0.90 -15.14 2.55
N PRO A 89 -2.22 -15.35 2.56
CA PRO A 89 -3.15 -14.42 3.19
C PRO A 89 -2.87 -14.25 4.69
N THR A 90 -3.11 -13.03 5.17
CA THR A 90 -3.13 -12.67 6.59
C THR A 90 -4.38 -11.86 6.87
N ASP A 91 -4.57 -11.35 8.08
CA ASP A 91 -5.74 -10.55 8.41
C ASP A 91 -5.87 -9.32 7.50
N GLY A 92 -7.01 -9.20 6.84
CA GLY A 92 -7.32 -8.09 5.93
C GLY A 92 -6.83 -8.28 4.50
N THR A 93 -6.20 -9.39 4.15
CA THR A 93 -5.74 -9.63 2.77
C THR A 93 -6.91 -9.70 1.79
N VAL A 94 -6.90 -8.80 0.82
CA VAL A 94 -7.82 -8.81 -0.32
C VAL A 94 -7.23 -9.60 -1.47
N PHE A 95 -5.92 -9.43 -1.71
CA PHE A 95 -5.18 -10.12 -2.76
C PHE A 95 -3.72 -10.29 -2.35
N CYS A 96 -3.11 -11.38 -2.74
CA CYS A 96 -1.67 -11.58 -2.64
C CYS A 96 -1.15 -12.49 -3.76
N SER A 97 0.09 -12.24 -4.19
CA SER A 97 0.74 -13.03 -5.24
C SER A 97 2.27 -12.96 -5.11
N PRO A 98 2.98 -14.08 -5.29
CA PRO A 98 4.44 -14.08 -5.32
C PRO A 98 5.01 -13.66 -6.69
N ALA A 99 4.18 -13.23 -7.64
CA ALA A 99 4.63 -12.83 -8.96
C ALA A 99 5.60 -11.66 -8.91
N GLU A 100 6.57 -11.66 -9.81
CA GLU A 100 7.41 -10.49 -10.08
C GLU A 100 6.63 -9.48 -10.89
N GLY A 101 6.89 -8.18 -10.70
CA GLY A 101 6.21 -7.15 -11.47
C GLY A 101 6.25 -5.78 -10.81
N PHE A 102 5.32 -4.92 -11.22
CA PHE A 102 5.21 -3.55 -10.78
C PHE A 102 3.77 -3.09 -10.70
N THR A 103 3.55 -1.91 -10.12
CA THR A 103 2.22 -1.32 -9.98
C THR A 103 2.15 -0.01 -10.75
N VAL A 104 1.10 0.16 -11.54
CA VAL A 104 0.78 1.42 -12.22
C VAL A 104 -0.34 2.12 -11.47
N ILE A 105 -0.14 3.40 -11.18
CA ILE A 105 -1.15 4.24 -10.52
C ILE A 105 -1.67 5.25 -11.52
N THR A 106 -2.98 5.31 -11.67
CA THR A 106 -3.69 6.33 -12.46
C THR A 106 -4.74 6.99 -11.61
N ALA A 107 -4.96 8.29 -11.81
CA ALA A 107 -5.95 9.02 -11.04
C ALA A 107 -6.55 10.17 -11.84
N ASP A 108 -7.82 10.43 -11.60
CA ASP A 108 -8.51 11.66 -11.93
C ASP A 108 -9.26 12.17 -10.69
N LYS A 109 -10.10 13.20 -10.83
CA LYS A 109 -10.83 13.76 -9.70
C LYS A 109 -11.79 12.78 -9.03
N LYS A 110 -12.26 11.75 -9.75
CA LYS A 110 -13.30 10.83 -9.28
C LYS A 110 -12.79 9.42 -9.02
N LEU A 111 -11.67 9.04 -9.64
CA LEU A 111 -11.19 7.65 -9.63
C LEU A 111 -9.68 7.60 -9.39
N LEU A 112 -9.29 6.78 -8.42
CA LEU A 112 -7.92 6.34 -8.22
C LEU A 112 -7.86 4.84 -8.51
N ARG A 113 -6.89 4.43 -9.34
CA ARG A 113 -6.69 3.02 -9.69
C ARG A 113 -5.23 2.64 -9.56
N LEU A 114 -4.97 1.52 -8.90
CA LEU A 114 -3.66 0.87 -8.85
C LEU A 114 -3.80 -0.49 -9.53
N SER A 115 -3.01 -0.72 -10.57
CA SER A 115 -3.00 -1.99 -11.30
C SER A 115 -1.68 -2.70 -11.05
N MET A 116 -1.73 -3.89 -10.45
CA MET A 116 -0.58 -4.77 -10.27
C MET A 116 -0.37 -5.56 -11.54
N ILE A 117 0.82 -5.44 -12.13
CA ILE A 117 1.17 -6.02 -13.43
C ILE A 117 2.33 -6.98 -13.23
N ASP A 118 2.18 -8.21 -13.71
CA ASP A 118 3.24 -9.22 -13.66
C ASP A 118 4.31 -8.99 -14.73
N LYS A 119 5.37 -9.78 -14.69
CA LYS A 119 6.49 -9.65 -15.63
C LYS A 119 6.13 -9.98 -17.08
N GLU A 120 5.03 -10.67 -17.31
CA GLU A 120 4.49 -10.95 -18.66
C GLU A 120 3.58 -9.82 -19.17
N GLY A 121 3.33 -8.77 -18.36
CA GLY A 121 2.49 -7.65 -18.73
C GLY A 121 1.00 -7.84 -18.44
N ASN A 122 0.63 -8.86 -17.67
CA ASN A 122 -0.76 -9.12 -17.30
C ASN A 122 -1.14 -8.33 -16.06
N ILE A 123 -2.33 -7.71 -16.07
CA ILE A 123 -2.92 -7.12 -14.87
C ILE A 123 -3.47 -8.28 -14.02
N ILE A 124 -2.88 -8.50 -12.86
CA ILE A 124 -3.27 -9.61 -11.97
C ILE A 124 -4.16 -9.16 -10.82
N HIS A 125 -4.20 -7.87 -10.51
CA HIS A 125 -5.09 -7.28 -9.52
C HIS A 125 -5.23 -5.78 -9.73
N THR A 126 -6.40 -5.24 -9.40
CA THR A 126 -6.67 -3.80 -9.44
C THR A 126 -7.30 -3.34 -8.14
N VAL A 127 -6.75 -2.27 -7.58
CA VAL A 127 -7.33 -1.52 -6.45
C VAL A 127 -8.00 -0.29 -7.03
N THR A 128 -9.27 -0.09 -6.71
CA THR A 128 -10.05 1.05 -7.22
C THR A 128 -10.70 1.80 -6.05
N LYS A 129 -10.56 3.11 -6.04
CA LYS A 129 -11.24 3.99 -5.09
C LYS A 129 -12.02 5.06 -5.85
N ASN A 130 -13.27 5.24 -5.47
CA ASN A 130 -14.17 6.23 -6.06
C ASN A 130 -14.45 7.35 -5.04
N LYS A 131 -14.62 8.55 -5.56
CA LYS A 131 -15.13 9.69 -4.78
C LYS A 131 -16.65 9.64 -4.70
#